data_6fd947cf3067ec86a540f088bd0a5446
#
_entry.id   6fd947cf3067ec86a540f088bd0a5446
#
_cell.length_a   1.000
_cell.length_b   1.000
_cell.length_c   1.000
_cell.angle_alpha   90.00
_cell.angle_beta   90.00
_cell.angle_gamma   90.00
#
_symmetry.space_group_name_H-M   'P 1'
#
loop_
_entity.id
_entity.type
_entity.pdbx_description
1 polymer ?
#
loop_
_entity_poly.entity_id
_entity_poly.type
_entity_poly.pdbx_seq_one_letter_code
_entity_poly.pdbx_strand_id
1 'polypeptide(L)'
;MRGPADLDAALERVARAQADALFVLPDDPALHNLRVRLVARVNALRLPSLFGMREFVDEGGLMSYGERFADTYRQAALYVTKLTRGTNPAELPIEQPTHFELVINLRTAAALGLTIPRPVLLRASATVR
;
A
#
# COMPACT_ATOMS: atom_id res chain seq x y z
N MET A 1 10.28 8.36 -9.04
CA MET A 1 9.60 8.25 -10.35
C MET A 1 9.15 9.63 -10.78
N ARG A 2 9.33 10.02 -12.06
CA ARG A 2 9.04 11.40 -12.51
C ARG A 2 7.70 11.55 -13.24
N GLY A 3 7.11 10.44 -13.67
CA GLY A 3 5.82 10.47 -14.35
C GLY A 3 5.37 9.14 -14.97
N PRO A 4 4.27 9.15 -15.75
CA PRO A 4 3.69 7.93 -16.33
C PRO A 4 4.64 7.13 -17.22
N ALA A 5 5.52 7.80 -17.99
CA ALA A 5 6.49 7.13 -18.86
C ALA A 5 7.53 6.32 -18.08
N ASP A 6 7.98 6.82 -16.91
CA ASP A 6 8.90 6.09 -16.04
C ASP A 6 8.22 4.85 -15.43
N LEU A 7 6.92 4.95 -15.11
CA LEU A 7 6.13 3.82 -14.63
C LEU A 7 6.05 2.71 -15.68
N ASP A 8 5.71 3.06 -16.92
CA ASP A 8 5.60 2.08 -18.00
C ASP A 8 6.95 1.39 -18.25
N ALA A 9 8.04 2.18 -18.33
CA ALA A 9 9.38 1.62 -18.49
C ALA A 9 9.81 0.72 -17.31
N ALA A 10 9.41 1.05 -16.08
CA ALA A 10 9.66 0.22 -14.92
C ALA A 10 8.90 -1.12 -14.99
N LEU A 11 7.61 -1.08 -15.35
CA LEU A 11 6.79 -2.29 -15.48
C LEU A 11 7.24 -3.18 -16.66
N GLU A 12 7.72 -2.59 -17.75
CA GLU A 12 8.35 -3.37 -18.83
C GLU A 12 9.60 -4.11 -18.35
N ARG A 13 10.43 -3.50 -17.51
CA ARG A 13 11.58 -4.19 -16.91
C ARG A 13 11.16 -5.34 -16.01
N VAL A 14 10.11 -5.14 -15.19
CA VAL A 14 9.53 -6.19 -14.35
C VAL A 14 9.05 -7.36 -15.21
N ALA A 15 8.32 -7.08 -16.29
CA ALA A 15 7.83 -8.10 -17.22
C ALA A 15 8.97 -8.88 -17.89
N ARG A 16 10.03 -8.18 -18.33
CA ARG A 16 11.23 -8.83 -18.94
C ARG A 16 12.01 -9.68 -17.92
N ALA A 17 12.00 -9.27 -16.65
CA ALA A 17 12.66 -10.02 -15.57
C ALA A 17 11.89 -11.28 -15.16
N GLN A 18 10.70 -11.52 -15.74
CA GLN A 18 9.83 -12.66 -15.41
C GLN A 18 9.60 -12.79 -13.89
N ALA A 19 9.34 -11.65 -13.22
CA ALA A 19 9.08 -11.61 -11.79
C ALA A 19 7.79 -12.39 -11.45
N ASP A 20 7.80 -13.17 -10.38
CA ASP A 20 6.65 -13.93 -9.90
C ASP A 20 5.64 -13.06 -9.14
N ALA A 21 6.10 -11.96 -8.58
CA ALA A 21 5.28 -11.02 -7.83
C ALA A 21 5.91 -9.61 -7.82
N LEU A 22 5.10 -8.60 -7.51
CA LEU A 22 5.53 -7.21 -7.37
C LEU A 22 5.23 -6.71 -5.96
N PHE A 23 6.24 -6.16 -5.29
CA PHE A 23 6.04 -5.38 -4.08
C PHE A 23 6.29 -3.90 -4.36
N VAL A 24 5.27 -3.08 -4.10
CA VAL A 24 5.31 -1.62 -4.28
C VAL A 24 5.42 -0.96 -2.90
N LEU A 25 6.58 -0.36 -2.65
CA LEU A 25 6.86 0.36 -1.42
C LEU A 25 6.08 1.69 -1.37
N PRO A 26 5.66 2.16 -0.18
CA PRO A 26 4.84 3.36 -0.02
C PRO A 26 5.62 4.68 -0.14
N ASP A 27 6.92 4.63 -0.44
CA ASP A 27 7.85 5.74 -0.23
C ASP A 27 7.84 6.82 -1.33
N ASP A 28 7.15 6.58 -2.46
CA ASP A 28 7.13 7.52 -3.59
C ASP A 28 5.73 8.12 -3.80
N PRO A 29 5.53 9.42 -3.45
CA PRO A 29 4.25 10.10 -3.68
C PRO A 29 3.79 10.09 -5.15
N ALA A 30 4.72 10.00 -6.11
CA ALA A 30 4.37 9.92 -7.53
C ALA A 30 3.67 8.59 -7.85
N LEU A 31 4.05 7.50 -7.19
CA LEU A 31 3.35 6.21 -7.32
C LEU A 31 1.92 6.27 -6.79
N HIS A 32 1.69 6.99 -5.68
CA HIS A 32 0.34 7.19 -5.16
C HIS A 32 -0.54 7.96 -6.16
N ASN A 33 -0.03 9.00 -6.79
CA ASN A 33 -0.75 9.76 -7.83
C ASN A 33 -1.02 8.92 -9.09
N LEU A 34 -0.18 7.95 -9.38
CA LEU A 34 -0.30 7.04 -10.52
C LEU A 34 -0.96 5.71 -10.18
N ARG A 35 -1.53 5.55 -8.96
CA ARG A 35 -2.02 4.26 -8.43
C ARG A 35 -3.03 3.58 -9.36
N VAL A 36 -4.00 4.31 -9.92
CA VAL A 36 -4.99 3.76 -10.84
C VAL A 36 -4.31 3.13 -12.06
N ARG A 37 -3.37 3.85 -12.68
CA ARG A 37 -2.61 3.35 -13.84
C ARG A 37 -1.70 2.18 -13.45
N LEU A 38 -1.00 2.28 -12.33
CA LEU A 38 -0.13 1.22 -11.82
C LEU A 38 -0.91 -0.07 -11.60
N VAL A 39 -2.01 -0.01 -10.85
CA VAL A 39 -2.86 -1.18 -10.56
C VAL A 39 -3.42 -1.80 -11.84
N ALA A 40 -3.94 -0.99 -12.77
CA ALA A 40 -4.45 -1.47 -14.04
C ALA A 40 -3.37 -2.21 -14.86
N ARG A 41 -2.16 -1.66 -14.92
CA ARG A 41 -1.03 -2.27 -15.66
C ARG A 41 -0.53 -3.56 -15.00
N VAL A 42 -0.42 -3.59 -13.66
CA VAL A 42 0.01 -4.78 -12.90
C VAL A 42 -1.01 -5.91 -13.08
N ASN A 43 -2.29 -5.60 -13.00
CA ASN A 43 -3.36 -6.58 -13.23
C ASN A 43 -3.37 -7.11 -14.68
N ALA A 44 -3.12 -6.23 -15.67
CA ALA A 44 -3.00 -6.64 -17.07
C ALA A 44 -1.81 -7.59 -17.32
N LEU A 45 -0.72 -7.40 -16.57
CA LEU A 45 0.42 -8.32 -16.57
C LEU A 45 0.16 -9.62 -15.80
N ARG A 46 -1.03 -9.77 -15.18
CA ARG A 46 -1.40 -10.89 -14.31
C ARG A 46 -0.38 -11.14 -13.19
N LEU A 47 0.24 -10.08 -12.70
CA LEU A 47 1.30 -10.15 -11.71
C LEU A 47 0.74 -10.00 -10.30
N PRO A 48 0.87 -11.01 -9.43
CA PRO A 48 0.51 -10.89 -8.02
C PRO A 48 1.21 -9.70 -7.39
N SER A 49 0.47 -8.88 -6.62
CA SER A 49 1.02 -7.62 -6.12
C SER A 49 0.68 -7.37 -4.66
N LEU A 50 1.68 -6.86 -3.93
CA LEU A 50 1.55 -6.34 -2.58
C LEU A 50 1.88 -4.85 -2.59
N PHE A 51 1.02 -4.04 -1.96
CA PHE A 51 1.18 -2.60 -1.85
C PHE A 51 1.38 -2.20 -0.39
N GLY A 52 2.10 -1.11 -0.14
CA GLY A 52 2.26 -0.54 1.20
C GLY A 52 1.05 0.25 1.69
N MET A 53 0.04 0.49 0.83
CA MET A 53 -1.09 1.36 1.12
C MET A 53 -2.40 0.74 0.62
N ARG A 54 -3.46 0.87 1.44
CA ARG A 54 -4.80 0.33 1.17
C ARG A 54 -5.42 0.88 -0.11
N GLU A 55 -5.19 2.14 -0.43
CA GLU A 55 -5.76 2.85 -1.57
C GLU A 55 -5.49 2.14 -2.90
N PHE A 56 -4.38 1.41 -3.01
CA PHE A 56 -4.11 0.58 -4.19
C PHE A 56 -5.05 -0.64 -4.28
N VAL A 57 -5.46 -1.19 -3.14
CA VAL A 57 -6.44 -2.31 -3.12
C VAL A 57 -7.83 -1.80 -3.46
N ASP A 58 -8.19 -0.61 -3.01
CA ASP A 58 -9.46 0.04 -3.34
C ASP A 58 -9.58 0.32 -4.86
N GLU A 59 -8.45 0.55 -5.54
CA GLU A 59 -8.35 0.66 -7.02
C GLU A 59 -8.28 -0.70 -7.73
N GLY A 60 -8.38 -1.82 -7.01
CA GLY A 60 -8.36 -3.16 -7.58
C GLY A 60 -7.03 -3.91 -7.48
N GLY A 61 -6.06 -3.41 -6.73
CA GLY A 61 -4.82 -4.15 -6.40
C GLY A 61 -5.11 -5.42 -5.59
N LEU A 62 -4.20 -6.39 -5.63
CA LEU A 62 -4.42 -7.70 -5.01
C LEU A 62 -4.46 -7.62 -3.48
N MET A 63 -3.44 -7.05 -2.86
CA MET A 63 -3.39 -6.90 -1.41
C MET A 63 -2.51 -5.73 -0.98
N SER A 64 -2.74 -5.25 0.24
CA SER A 64 -1.87 -4.28 0.88
C SER A 64 -1.54 -4.68 2.31
N TYR A 65 -0.34 -4.32 2.74
CA TYR A 65 0.08 -4.40 4.13
C TYR A 65 0.83 -3.14 4.50
N GLY A 66 0.28 -2.37 5.40
CA GLY A 66 0.85 -1.09 5.81
C GLY A 66 0.10 -0.45 6.97
N GLU A 67 0.59 0.70 7.39
CA GLU A 67 -0.03 1.48 8.47
C GLU A 67 -1.35 2.13 8.02
N ARG A 68 -2.22 2.38 9.00
CA ARG A 68 -3.44 3.16 8.75
C ARG A 68 -3.12 4.64 8.83
N PHE A 69 -3.13 5.33 7.70
CA PHE A 69 -2.88 6.78 7.65
C PHE A 69 -3.75 7.59 8.61
N ALA A 70 -5.00 7.19 8.83
CA ALA A 70 -5.87 7.85 9.79
C ALA A 70 -5.28 7.86 11.22
N ASP A 71 -4.56 6.82 11.61
CA ASP A 71 -3.94 6.75 12.93
C ASP A 71 -2.70 7.65 13.00
N THR A 72 -1.90 7.68 11.92
CA THR A 72 -0.76 8.60 11.77
C THR A 72 -1.20 10.08 11.85
N TYR A 73 -2.28 10.44 11.16
CA TYR A 73 -2.81 11.82 11.24
C TYR A 73 -3.38 12.15 12.62
N ARG A 74 -4.04 11.21 13.30
CA ARG A 74 -4.48 11.42 14.69
C ARG A 74 -3.30 11.66 15.62
N GLN A 75 -2.23 10.88 15.45
CA GLN A 75 -1.00 11.06 16.22
C GLN A 75 -0.37 12.42 15.97
N ALA A 76 -0.27 12.84 14.70
CA ALA A 76 0.21 14.17 14.36
C ALA A 76 -0.62 15.29 15.04
N ALA A 77 -1.95 15.16 15.07
CA ALA A 77 -2.82 16.11 15.76
C ALA A 77 -2.55 16.17 17.29
N LEU A 78 -2.23 15.04 17.91
CA LEU A 78 -1.83 15.00 19.33
C LEU A 78 -0.51 15.73 19.56
N TYR A 79 0.46 15.58 18.66
CA TYR A 79 1.72 16.33 18.74
C TYR A 79 1.50 17.85 18.58
N VAL A 80 0.71 18.25 17.59
CA VAL A 80 0.33 19.66 17.43
C VAL A 80 -0.30 20.21 18.71
N THR A 81 -1.22 19.46 19.34
CA THR A 81 -1.85 19.86 20.59
C THR A 81 -0.85 20.02 21.74
N LYS A 82 0.11 19.10 21.87
CA LYS A 82 1.17 19.19 22.91
C LYS A 82 2.05 20.42 22.68
N LEU A 83 2.48 20.65 21.43
CA LEU A 83 3.32 21.80 21.05
C LEU A 83 2.63 23.13 21.30
N THR A 84 1.34 23.27 20.94
CA THR A 84 0.56 24.49 21.16
C THR A 84 0.30 24.78 22.65
N ARG A 85 0.40 23.76 23.50
CA ARG A 85 0.34 23.90 24.97
C ARG A 85 1.70 24.17 25.62
N GLY A 86 2.75 24.35 24.82
CA GLY A 86 4.09 24.73 25.29
C GLY A 86 5.03 23.57 25.60
N THR A 87 4.70 22.34 25.22
CA THR A 87 5.63 21.21 25.35
C THR A 87 6.84 21.45 24.43
N ASN A 88 8.04 21.29 24.97
CA ASN A 88 9.25 21.40 24.17
C ASN A 88 9.33 20.28 23.13
N PRO A 89 9.57 20.58 21.82
CA PRO A 89 9.71 19.55 20.79
C PRO A 89 10.74 18.47 21.11
N ALA A 90 11.83 18.82 21.81
CA ALA A 90 12.88 17.88 22.20
C ALA A 90 12.44 16.84 23.25
N GLU A 91 11.32 17.10 23.93
CA GLU A 91 10.76 16.19 24.95
C GLU A 91 9.69 15.25 24.37
N LEU A 92 9.30 15.46 23.10
CA LEU A 92 8.32 14.61 22.46
C LEU A 92 8.97 13.27 22.07
N PRO A 93 8.38 12.12 22.45
CA PRO A 93 8.89 10.82 22.07
C PRO A 93 8.78 10.61 20.56
N ILE A 94 9.73 9.87 19.98
CA ILE A 94 9.59 9.35 18.60
C ILE A 94 8.72 8.10 18.70
N GLU A 95 7.51 8.19 18.16
CA GLU A 95 6.57 7.07 18.15
C GLU A 95 6.57 6.39 16.78
N GLN A 96 6.53 5.06 16.80
CA GLN A 96 6.38 4.25 15.58
C GLN A 96 4.92 3.83 15.43
N PRO A 97 4.43 3.64 14.19
CA PRO A 97 3.11 3.06 13.96
C PRO A 97 2.99 1.70 14.65
N THR A 98 1.88 1.50 15.38
CA THR A 98 1.61 0.25 16.09
C THR A 98 0.51 -0.58 15.43
N HIS A 99 -0.25 0.03 14.52
CA HIS A 99 -1.37 -0.62 13.85
C HIS A 99 -1.08 -0.76 12.35
N PHE A 100 -0.92 -2.00 11.94
CA PHE A 100 -0.80 -2.38 10.53
C PHE A 100 -2.06 -3.13 10.11
N GLU A 101 -2.54 -2.85 8.91
CA GLU A 101 -3.67 -3.57 8.33
C GLU A 101 -3.24 -4.37 7.10
N LEU A 102 -3.73 -5.61 7.03
CA LEU A 102 -3.68 -6.44 5.85
C LEU A 102 -5.05 -6.38 5.16
N VAL A 103 -5.09 -5.85 3.95
CA VAL A 103 -6.31 -5.80 3.12
C VAL A 103 -6.13 -6.68 1.90
N ILE A 104 -7.11 -7.51 1.57
CA ILE A 104 -7.04 -8.46 0.46
C ILE A 104 -8.25 -8.27 -0.45
N ASN A 105 -8.00 -8.13 -1.76
CA ASN A 105 -9.03 -8.10 -2.79
C ASN A 105 -9.27 -9.51 -3.34
N LEU A 106 -10.36 -10.12 -2.89
CA LEU A 106 -10.71 -11.49 -3.30
C LEU A 106 -11.14 -11.57 -4.76
N ARG A 107 -11.72 -10.48 -5.32
CA ARG A 107 -12.06 -10.41 -6.75
C ARG A 107 -10.81 -10.46 -7.60
N THR A 108 -9.81 -9.67 -7.26
CA THR A 108 -8.52 -9.65 -7.97
C THR A 108 -7.78 -10.97 -7.78
N ALA A 109 -7.80 -11.57 -6.59
CA ALA A 109 -7.24 -12.90 -6.37
C ALA A 109 -7.87 -13.94 -7.31
N ALA A 110 -9.21 -13.98 -7.40
CA ALA A 110 -9.92 -14.88 -8.31
C ALA A 110 -9.58 -14.61 -9.79
N ALA A 111 -9.50 -13.36 -10.21
CA ALA A 111 -9.12 -12.99 -11.58
C ALA A 111 -7.69 -13.42 -11.95
N LEU A 112 -6.78 -13.43 -10.96
CA LEU A 112 -5.41 -13.92 -11.12
C LEU A 112 -5.30 -15.46 -11.02
N GLY A 113 -6.38 -16.15 -10.65
CA GLY A 113 -6.38 -17.59 -10.41
C GLY A 113 -5.72 -18.00 -9.09
N LEU A 114 -5.64 -17.07 -8.12
CA LEU A 114 -4.97 -17.29 -6.84
C LEU A 114 -5.97 -17.70 -5.76
N THR A 115 -5.60 -18.75 -5.03
CA THR A 115 -6.29 -19.13 -3.79
C THR A 115 -5.51 -18.56 -2.61
N ILE A 116 -6.13 -17.65 -1.86
CA ILE A 116 -5.51 -17.08 -0.67
C ILE A 116 -5.57 -18.11 0.47
N PRO A 117 -4.43 -18.49 1.06
CA PRO A 117 -4.39 -19.47 2.14
C PRO A 117 -5.21 -19.02 3.35
N ARG A 118 -5.93 -19.96 3.97
CA ARG A 118 -6.76 -19.66 5.16
C ARG A 118 -6.02 -18.92 6.28
N PRO A 119 -4.76 -19.26 6.64
CA PRO A 119 -4.03 -18.50 7.65
C PRO A 119 -3.80 -17.03 7.28
N VAL A 120 -3.66 -16.71 5.98
CA VAL A 120 -3.52 -15.33 5.51
C VAL A 120 -4.86 -14.59 5.59
N LEU A 121 -5.96 -15.24 5.20
CA LEU A 121 -7.32 -14.68 5.33
C LEU A 121 -7.69 -14.37 6.78
N LEU A 122 -7.29 -15.24 7.72
CA LEU A 122 -7.56 -15.02 9.16
C LEU A 122 -6.78 -13.84 9.74
N ARG A 123 -5.69 -13.44 9.11
CA ARG A 123 -4.89 -12.26 9.51
C ARG A 123 -5.34 -10.98 8.80
N ALA A 124 -6.21 -11.09 7.80
CA ALA A 124 -6.70 -9.92 7.08
C ALA A 124 -7.58 -9.05 7.98
N SER A 125 -7.27 -7.77 8.04
CA SER A 125 -8.06 -6.76 8.72
C SER A 125 -9.35 -6.46 7.95
N ALA A 126 -9.30 -6.59 6.62
CA ALA A 126 -10.45 -6.42 5.73
C ALA A 126 -10.28 -7.22 4.43
N THR A 127 -11.40 -7.56 3.81
CA THR A 127 -11.44 -8.14 2.45
C THR A 127 -12.35 -7.32 1.56
N VAL A 128 -11.93 -7.06 0.32
CA VAL A 128 -12.72 -6.45 -0.76
C VAL A 128 -13.26 -7.57 -1.64
N ARG A 129 -14.57 -7.49 -1.97
CA ARG A 129 -15.26 -8.49 -2.80
C ARG A 129 -15.87 -7.83 -4.04
#